data_68fe9743b326e0193fc4728c8f52b25d
#
_entry.id   68fe9743b326e0193fc4728c8f52b25d
#
_cell.length_a   1.000
_cell.length_b   1.000
_cell.length_c   1.000
_cell.angle_alpha   90.00
_cell.angle_beta   90.00
_cell.angle_gamma   90.00
#
_symmetry.space_group_name_H-M   'P 1'
#
loop_
_entity.id
_entity.type
_entity.pdbx_description
1 polymer ?
#
loop_
_entity_poly.entity_id
_entity_poly.type
_entity_poly.pdbx_seq_one_letter_code
_entity_poly.pdbx_strand_id
1 'polypeptide(L)' 'MMTTNKIIFHLTDNKIAEAYDVKQPDIKRLVSQFNNGHLMHIANICINPRELVAFIIEEIEEVE' A
#
# COMPACT_ATOMS: atom_id res chain seq x y z
N MET A 1 23.12 0.73 2.97
CA MET A 1 22.06 0.55 1.94
C MET A 1 20.79 0.10 2.63
N MET A 2 19.72 0.83 2.42
CA MET A 2 18.42 0.49 2.98
C MET A 2 17.42 0.33 1.85
N THR A 3 16.56 -0.65 1.99
CA THR A 3 15.50 -0.88 1.02
C THR A 3 14.17 -0.55 1.67
N THR A 4 13.42 0.33 1.04
CA THR A 4 12.06 0.68 1.48
C THR A 4 11.10 0.36 0.37
N ASN A 5 9.81 0.37 0.69
CA ASN A 5 8.78 0.10 -0.29
C ASN A 5 7.83 1.28 -0.38
N LYS A 6 7.41 1.56 -1.58
CA LYS A 6 6.37 2.53 -1.86
C LYS A 6 5.17 1.78 -2.40
N ILE A 7 3.99 2.12 -1.92
CA ILE A 7 2.77 1.51 -2.42
C ILE A 7 1.90 2.59 -3.04
N ILE A 8 1.46 2.34 -4.27
CA ILE A 8 0.57 3.23 -5.00
C ILE A 8 -0.78 2.54 -5.09
N PHE A 9 -1.81 3.18 -4.55
CA PHE A 9 -3.17 2.66 -4.58
C PHE A 9 -3.96 3.37 -5.66
N HIS A 10 -4.47 2.60 -6.61
CA HIS A 10 -5.36 3.13 -7.64
C HIS A 10 -6.80 2.85 -7.21
N LEU A 11 -7.53 3.91 -6.97
CA LEU A 11 -8.89 3.83 -6.47
C LEU A 11 -9.90 4.15 -7.58
N THR A 12 -11.16 3.91 -7.31
CA THR A 12 -12.23 4.29 -8.22
C THR A 12 -12.25 5.81 -8.39
N ASP A 13 -12.88 6.28 -9.48
CA ASP A 13 -12.98 7.70 -9.83
C ASP A 13 -11.63 8.36 -10.09
N ASN A 14 -10.64 7.59 -10.57
CA ASN A 14 -9.30 8.08 -10.91
C ASN A 14 -8.55 8.67 -9.72
N LYS A 15 -8.90 8.26 -8.51
CA LYS A 15 -8.19 8.69 -7.31
C LYS A 15 -6.96 7.83 -7.09
N ILE A 16 -5.90 8.45 -6.57
CA ILE A 16 -4.66 7.77 -6.29
C ILE A 16 -4.21 8.14 -4.87
N ALA A 17 -3.79 7.15 -4.11
CA ALA A 17 -3.16 7.36 -2.82
C ALA A 17 -1.80 6.69 -2.84
N GLU A 18 -0.84 7.24 -2.09
CA GLU A 18 0.51 6.71 -2.03
C GLU A 18 0.96 6.58 -0.58
N ALA A 19 1.66 5.50 -0.28
CA ALA A 19 2.30 5.29 1.01
C ALA A 19 3.79 5.07 0.81
N TYR A 20 4.59 5.68 1.66
CA TYR A 20 6.05 5.63 1.57
C TYR A 20 6.64 4.93 2.80
N ASP A 21 7.87 4.46 2.67
CA ASP A 21 8.62 3.82 3.75
C ASP A 21 7.86 2.65 4.38
N VAL A 22 7.18 1.88 3.53
CA VAL A 22 6.40 0.74 3.98
C VAL A 22 7.32 -0.46 4.15
N LYS A 23 7.21 -1.14 5.28
CA LYS A 23 8.02 -2.30 5.60
C LYS A 23 7.29 -3.59 5.28
N GLN A 24 8.04 -4.67 5.13
CA GLN A 24 7.47 -5.97 4.76
C GLN A 24 6.32 -6.44 5.65
N PRO A 25 6.40 -6.32 6.98
CA PRO A 25 5.26 -6.72 7.81
C PRO A 25 3.98 -5.96 7.50
N ASP A 26 4.10 -4.68 7.15
CA ASP A 26 2.94 -3.85 6.78
C ASP A 26 2.36 -4.29 5.45
N ILE A 27 3.23 -4.65 4.49
CA ILE A 27 2.78 -5.13 3.19
C ILE A 27 1.99 -6.42 3.35
N LYS A 28 2.49 -7.35 4.14
CA LYS A 28 1.80 -8.62 4.39
C LYS A 28 0.45 -8.38 5.05
N ARG A 29 0.39 -7.44 5.98
CA ARG A 29 -0.87 -7.09 6.63
C ARG A 29 -1.88 -6.51 5.63
N LEU A 30 -1.43 -5.61 4.76
CA LEU A 30 -2.30 -5.03 3.74
C LEU A 30 -2.87 -6.08 2.80
N VAL A 31 -2.03 -6.99 2.33
CA VAL A 31 -2.47 -8.07 1.45
C VAL A 31 -3.50 -8.94 2.15
N SER A 32 -3.25 -9.27 3.41
CA SER A 32 -4.19 -10.07 4.20
C SER A 32 -5.52 -9.34 4.39
N GLN A 33 -5.49 -8.06 4.71
CA GLN A 33 -6.71 -7.27 4.88
C GLN A 33 -7.51 -7.22 3.59
N PHE A 34 -6.82 -7.02 2.47
CA PHE A 34 -7.48 -7.01 1.17
C PHE A 34 -8.14 -8.36 0.86
N ASN A 35 -7.41 -9.45 1.07
CA ASN A 35 -7.91 -10.80 0.78
C ASN A 35 -9.11 -11.17 1.64
N ASN A 36 -9.21 -10.61 2.84
CA ASN A 36 -10.31 -10.89 3.76
C ASN A 36 -11.45 -9.86 3.64
N GLY A 37 -11.33 -8.92 2.71
CA GLY A 37 -12.36 -7.89 2.51
C GLY A 37 -12.44 -6.88 3.64
N HIS A 38 -11.38 -6.75 4.43
CA HIS A 38 -11.33 -5.82 5.54
C HIS A 38 -10.81 -4.45 5.11
N LEU A 39 -11.12 -3.44 5.89
CA LEU A 39 -10.59 -2.10 5.67
C LEU A 39 -9.06 -2.15 5.73
N MET A 40 -8.43 -1.60 4.70
CA MET A 40 -6.98 -1.55 4.64
C MET A 40 -6.48 -0.29 5.31
N HIS A 41 -5.58 -0.45 6.25
CA HIS A 41 -5.07 0.69 7.03
C HIS A 41 -3.54 0.69 7.03
N ILE A 42 -2.96 1.79 6.58
CA ILE A 42 -1.52 1.98 6.61
C ILE A 42 -1.22 3.46 6.83
N ALA A 43 -0.32 3.75 7.76
CA ALA A 43 0.02 5.11 8.16
C ALA A 43 -1.27 5.88 8.46
N ASN A 44 -1.51 6.98 7.76
CA ASN A 44 -2.72 7.78 7.92
C ASN A 44 -3.77 7.48 6.87
N ILE A 45 -3.60 6.39 6.13
CA ILE A 45 -4.46 6.07 5.00
C ILE A 45 -5.35 4.89 5.36
N CYS A 46 -6.66 5.06 5.15
CA CYS A 46 -7.64 3.98 5.29
C CYS A 46 -8.31 3.81 3.93
N ILE A 47 -8.29 2.59 3.42
CA ILE A 47 -8.85 2.31 2.10
C ILE A 47 -9.88 1.20 2.22
N ASN A 48 -11.08 1.48 1.69
CA ASN A 48 -12.11 0.46 1.56
C ASN A 48 -11.73 -0.43 0.36
N PRO A 49 -11.58 -1.75 0.56
CA PRO A 49 -11.16 -2.63 -0.53
C PRO A 49 -12.13 -2.62 -1.73
N ARG A 50 -13.37 -2.22 -1.52
CA ARG A 50 -14.33 -2.10 -2.62
C ARG A 50 -14.00 -0.94 -3.56
N GLU A 51 -13.26 0.05 -3.09
CA GLU A 51 -12.86 1.20 -3.88
C GLU A 51 -11.48 1.02 -4.51
N LEU A 52 -10.79 -0.06 -4.18
CA LEU A 52 -9.46 -0.32 -4.69
C LEU A 52 -9.53 -1.05 -6.02
N VAL A 53 -8.98 -0.43 -7.05
CA VAL A 53 -8.88 -1.05 -8.38
C VAL A 53 -7.62 -1.89 -8.47
N ALA A 54 -6.51 -1.32 -8.02
CA ALA A 54 -5.22 -2.02 -8.03
C ALA A 54 -4.28 -1.32 -7.07
N PHE A 55 -3.28 -2.04 -6.58
CA PHE A 55 -2.18 -1.40 -5.88
C PHE A 55 -0.88 -1.98 -6.37
N ILE A 56 0.12 -1.10 -6.43
CA ILE A 56 1.44 -1.43 -6.97
C ILE A 56 2.45 -1.23 -5.86
N ILE A 57 3.28 -2.24 -5.66
CA ILE A 57 4.34 -2.18 -4.66
C ILE A 57 5.66 -1.98 -5.39
N GLU A 58 6.33 -0.86 -5.11
CA GLU A 58 7.63 -0.56 -5.69
C GLU A 58 8.70 -0.65 -4.62
N GLU A 59 9.79 -1.32 -4.93
CA GLU A 59 10.93 -1.39 -4.05
C GLU A 59 11.88 -0.26 -4.38
N ILE A 60 12.21 0.55 -3.38
CA ILE A 60 13.12 1.68 -3.54
C ILE A 60 14.38 1.38 -2.76
N GLU A 61 15.51 1.40 -3.44
CA GLU A 61 16.81 1.17 -2.84
C GLU A 61 17.49 2.50 -2.62
N GLU A 62 17.79 2.81 -1.35
CA GLU A 62 18.49 4.03 -1.01
C GLU A 62 19.98 3.73 -0.83
N VAL A 63 20.79 4.49 -1.55
CA VAL A 63 22.25 4.38 -1.48
C VAL A 63 22.79 5.63 -0.80
N GLU A 64 23.50 5.43 0.29
CA GLU A 64 24.15 6.53 0.99
C GLU A 64 25.53 6.80 0.42
#